data_93057acea9f9edb5e22fb03d14c2e329
#
_entry.id   93057acea9f9edb5e22fb03d14c2e329
#
_cell.length_a   1.000
_cell.length_b   1.000
_cell.length_c   1.000
_cell.angle_alpha   90.00
_cell.angle_beta   90.00
_cell.angle_gamma   90.00
#
_symmetry.space_group_name_H-M   'P 1'
#
loop_
_entity.id
_entity.type
_entity.pdbx_description
1 polymer ?
#
loop_
_entity_poly.entity_id
_entity_poly.type
_entity_poly.pdbx_seq_one_letter_code
_entity_poly.pdbx_strand_id
1 'polypeptide(L)'
;MKQRRKRRKQYNWTEEIAKGNTDKFYHSTEWNIVREKVLNRDKGKCQFFLGNWNDGKHFPEKIKMVDADTVHHIIPIKQRPDLALNPDNCISLSFEAHEIIEDRHRWTWRKKKKPLTEERW
;
A
#
# COMPACT_ATOMS: atom_id res chain seq x y z
N MET A 1 10.45 -19.64 36.45
CA MET A 1 10.26 -19.62 35.72
C MET A 1 10.30 -18.77 35.08
N LYS A 2 10.48 -18.74 34.76
CA LYS A 2 10.51 -18.05 34.14
C LYS A 2 9.54 -17.50 33.78
N GLN A 3 9.42 -16.74 33.83
CA GLN A 3 8.58 -16.19 33.49
C GLN A 3 8.35 -16.06 32.36
N ARG A 4 7.80 -16.37 32.21
CA ARG A 4 7.54 -16.31 31.05
C ARG A 4 7.09 -15.12 30.67
N ARG A 5 7.51 -14.56 29.78
CA ARG A 5 7.01 -13.46 29.29
C ARG A 5 5.71 -13.73 28.79
N LYS A 6 4.84 -12.80 28.88
CA LYS A 6 3.60 -12.93 28.33
C LYS A 6 3.74 -13.09 26.90
N ARG A 7 3.22 -14.13 26.37
CA ARG A 7 3.26 -14.34 24.98
C ARG A 7 2.41 -13.38 24.30
N ARG A 8 2.88 -12.75 23.24
CA ARG A 8 2.05 -11.92 22.45
C ARG A 8 0.97 -12.75 21.89
N LYS A 9 -0.23 -12.21 21.83
CA LYS A 9 -1.33 -12.89 21.21
C LYS A 9 -1.03 -13.01 19.72
N GLN A 10 -1.19 -14.19 19.17
CA GLN A 10 -0.98 -14.40 17.76
C GLN A 10 -2.28 -14.36 17.03
N TYR A 11 -2.31 -13.61 15.95
CA TYR A 11 -3.50 -13.48 15.13
C TYR A 11 -3.32 -14.25 13.86
N ASN A 12 -4.39 -14.88 13.41
CA ASN A 12 -4.44 -15.43 12.08
C ASN A 12 -4.89 -14.29 11.18
N TRP A 13 -3.93 -13.57 10.61
CA TRP A 13 -4.25 -12.38 9.85
C TRP A 13 -5.06 -12.69 8.58
N THR A 14 -4.87 -13.89 8.01
CA THR A 14 -5.69 -14.29 6.88
C THR A 14 -7.17 -14.26 7.26
N GLU A 15 -7.47 -14.81 8.42
CA GLU A 15 -8.83 -14.85 8.91
C GLU A 15 -9.34 -13.48 9.32
N GLU A 16 -8.50 -12.70 10.00
CA GLU A 16 -8.91 -11.37 10.44
C GLU A 16 -9.22 -10.45 9.27
N ILE A 17 -8.41 -10.52 8.24
CA ILE A 17 -8.64 -9.71 7.05
C ILE A 17 -9.92 -10.14 6.35
N ALA A 18 -10.15 -11.45 6.28
CA ALA A 18 -11.36 -11.96 5.66
C ALA A 18 -12.61 -11.48 6.40
N LYS A 19 -12.49 -11.22 7.70
CA LYS A 19 -13.59 -10.71 8.49
C LYS A 19 -13.78 -9.21 8.35
N GLY A 20 -12.85 -8.53 7.68
CA GLY A 20 -12.93 -7.10 7.51
C GLY A 20 -12.09 -6.30 8.49
N ASN A 21 -11.24 -6.94 9.29
CA ASN A 21 -10.43 -6.24 10.29
C ASN A 21 -9.12 -5.72 9.71
N THR A 22 -9.20 -4.98 8.60
CA THR A 22 -8.01 -4.50 7.93
C THR A 22 -7.30 -3.40 8.69
N ASP A 23 -8.06 -2.55 9.41
CA ASP A 23 -7.43 -1.50 10.22
C ASP A 23 -6.50 -2.10 11.25
N LYS A 24 -6.95 -3.17 11.89
CA LYS A 24 -6.17 -3.84 12.90
C LYS A 24 -4.90 -4.41 12.30
N PHE A 25 -5.03 -4.99 11.11
CA PHE A 25 -3.87 -5.53 10.41
C PHE A 25 -2.83 -4.45 10.15
N TYR A 26 -3.26 -3.30 9.64
CA TYR A 26 -2.34 -2.24 9.27
C TYR A 26 -1.66 -1.58 10.48
N HIS A 27 -2.17 -1.81 11.68
CA HIS A 27 -1.54 -1.31 12.89
C HIS A 27 -0.73 -2.39 13.61
N SER A 28 -0.61 -3.57 13.01
CA SER A 28 0.07 -4.68 13.66
C SER A 28 1.58 -4.56 13.55
N THR A 29 2.27 -5.20 14.47
CA THR A 29 3.72 -5.29 14.44
C THR A 29 4.17 -6.08 13.22
N GLU A 30 3.43 -7.14 12.91
CA GLU A 30 3.77 -8.00 11.77
C GLU A 30 3.77 -7.20 10.47
N TRP A 31 2.77 -6.36 10.28
CA TRP A 31 2.72 -5.53 9.08
C TRP A 31 3.87 -4.52 9.06
N ASN A 32 4.16 -3.91 10.21
CA ASN A 32 5.25 -2.95 10.27
C ASN A 32 6.58 -3.57 9.89
N ILE A 33 6.82 -4.81 10.31
CA ILE A 33 8.06 -5.51 9.97
C ILE A 33 8.14 -5.73 8.46
N VAL A 34 7.05 -6.19 7.85
CA VAL A 34 7.03 -6.43 6.41
C VAL A 34 7.20 -5.12 5.65
N ARG A 35 6.51 -4.08 6.11
CA ARG A 35 6.58 -2.78 5.48
C ARG A 35 8.01 -2.26 5.46
N GLU A 36 8.72 -2.38 6.57
CA GLU A 36 10.09 -1.94 6.64
C GLU A 36 11.00 -2.74 5.73
N LYS A 37 10.76 -4.05 5.65
CA LYS A 37 11.54 -4.89 4.76
C LYS A 37 11.36 -4.47 3.31
N VAL A 38 10.14 -4.16 2.92
CA VAL A 38 9.85 -3.78 1.55
C VAL A 38 10.48 -2.43 1.24
N LEU A 39 10.35 -1.48 2.16
CA LEU A 39 10.96 -0.16 1.95
C LEU A 39 12.48 -0.26 1.84
N ASN A 40 13.10 -1.09 2.67
CA ASN A 40 14.54 -1.29 2.61
C ASN A 40 14.95 -1.98 1.31
N ARG A 41 14.19 -2.97 0.88
CA ARG A 41 14.46 -3.67 -0.38
C ARG A 41 14.44 -2.67 -1.53
N ASP A 42 13.49 -1.76 -1.52
CA ASP A 42 13.27 -0.80 -2.59
C ASP A 42 14.04 0.50 -2.36
N LYS A 43 14.87 0.53 -1.32
CA LYS A 43 15.75 1.67 -1.00
C LYS A 43 14.99 2.96 -0.78
N GLY A 44 13.75 2.84 -0.32
CA GLY A 44 12.93 3.99 0.00
C GLY A 44 12.46 4.78 -1.19
N LYS A 45 12.53 4.20 -2.39
CA LYS A 45 12.15 4.91 -3.61
C LYS A 45 10.91 4.30 -4.24
N CYS A 46 10.11 5.17 -4.86
CA CYS A 46 8.91 4.74 -5.54
C CYS A 46 9.26 3.93 -6.77
N GLN A 47 8.87 2.68 -6.78
CA GLN A 47 9.23 1.78 -7.86
C GLN A 47 8.45 2.07 -9.14
N PHE A 48 7.27 2.65 -8.99
CA PHE A 48 6.46 3.02 -10.15
C PHE A 48 7.15 4.11 -10.98
N PHE A 49 7.55 5.21 -10.33
CA PHE A 49 8.18 6.31 -11.04
C PHE A 49 9.61 5.98 -11.49
N LEU A 50 10.24 4.99 -10.87
CA LEU A 50 11.55 4.55 -11.35
C LEU A 50 11.44 3.64 -12.57
N GLY A 51 10.23 3.21 -12.89
CA GLY A 51 10.03 2.33 -14.02
C GLY A 51 10.30 0.87 -13.74
N ASN A 52 10.50 0.52 -12.47
CA ASN A 52 10.79 -0.87 -12.10
C ASN A 52 9.55 -1.71 -11.93
N TRP A 53 8.41 -1.08 -11.76
CA TRP A 53 7.17 -1.80 -11.54
C TRP A 53 5.99 -0.98 -12.04
N ASN A 54 4.98 -1.65 -12.57
CA ASN A 54 3.72 -1.02 -12.88
C ASN A 54 2.62 -2.08 -12.77
N ASP A 55 1.39 -1.64 -12.82
CA ASP A 55 0.26 -2.55 -12.65
C ASP A 55 -0.28 -3.10 -13.97
N GLY A 56 0.43 -2.83 -15.06
CA GLY A 56 -0.02 -3.28 -16.36
C GLY A 56 -1.03 -2.38 -17.03
N LYS A 57 -1.52 -1.37 -16.32
CA LYS A 57 -2.50 -0.43 -16.86
C LYS A 57 -2.02 1.00 -16.82
N HIS A 58 -1.29 1.36 -15.78
CA HIS A 58 -0.84 2.72 -15.58
C HIS A 58 0.67 2.77 -15.67
N PHE A 59 1.17 3.82 -16.31
CA PHE A 59 2.60 3.98 -16.50
C PHE A 59 2.97 5.41 -16.18
N PRO A 60 4.18 5.66 -15.66
CA PRO A 60 4.58 7.03 -15.39
C PRO A 60 4.83 7.77 -16.70
N GLU A 61 4.50 9.06 -16.72
CA GLU A 61 4.76 9.84 -17.92
C GLU A 61 6.24 9.95 -18.18
N LYS A 62 7.03 9.98 -17.14
CA LYS A 62 8.47 9.96 -17.29
C LYS A 62 9.09 9.36 -16.05
N ILE A 63 10.26 8.78 -16.24
CA ILE A 63 10.99 8.16 -15.13
C ILE A 63 11.55 9.26 -14.25
N LYS A 64 11.39 9.11 -12.95
CA LYS A 64 11.97 10.05 -12.01
C LYS A 64 12.18 9.37 -10.67
N MET A 65 13.09 9.90 -9.88
CA MET A 65 13.38 9.35 -8.57
C MET A 65 12.54 10.08 -7.53
N VAL A 66 11.63 9.37 -6.91
CA VAL A 66 10.72 9.93 -5.92
C VAL A 66 10.75 9.02 -4.70
N ASP A 67 10.74 9.62 -3.52
CA ASP A 67 10.73 8.83 -2.31
C ASP A 67 9.40 8.10 -2.16
N ALA A 68 9.47 6.88 -1.65
CA ALA A 68 8.28 6.10 -1.35
C ALA A 68 7.84 6.43 0.07
N ASP A 69 6.54 6.57 0.27
CA ASP A 69 6.00 6.80 1.59
C ASP A 69 4.88 5.81 1.92
N THR A 70 4.64 4.85 1.05
CA THR A 70 3.63 3.84 1.30
C THR A 70 4.06 2.52 0.70
N VAL A 71 3.49 1.43 1.19
CA VAL A 71 3.73 0.10 0.65
C VAL A 71 2.39 -0.43 0.19
N HIS A 72 2.33 -0.77 -1.07
CA HIS A 72 1.10 -1.20 -1.73
C HIS A 72 1.09 -2.71 -1.90
N HIS A 73 -0.07 -3.32 -1.68
CA HIS A 73 -0.24 -4.75 -1.96
C HIS A 73 -0.60 -4.90 -3.41
N ILE A 74 0.20 -5.66 -4.14
CA ILE A 74 -0.01 -5.85 -5.58
C ILE A 74 -1.35 -6.54 -5.82
N ILE A 75 -1.59 -7.64 -5.12
CA ILE A 75 -2.90 -8.27 -5.10
C ILE A 75 -3.58 -7.81 -3.83
N PRO A 76 -4.74 -7.17 -3.92
CA PRO A 76 -5.40 -6.63 -2.73
C PRO A 76 -5.60 -7.68 -1.65
N ILE A 77 -5.39 -7.28 -0.40
CA ILE A 77 -5.47 -8.24 0.70
C ILE A 77 -6.86 -8.80 0.87
N LYS A 78 -7.87 -8.09 0.40
CA LYS A 78 -9.24 -8.62 0.48
C LYS A 78 -9.44 -9.76 -0.49
N GLN A 79 -8.67 -9.80 -1.58
CA GLN A 79 -8.73 -10.90 -2.52
C GLN A 79 -7.87 -12.07 -2.08
N ARG A 80 -6.70 -11.77 -1.57
CA ARG A 80 -5.76 -12.79 -1.14
C ARG A 80 -5.20 -12.42 0.23
N PRO A 81 -5.96 -12.64 1.30
CA PRO A 81 -5.48 -12.29 2.63
C PRO A 81 -4.22 -13.05 3.02
N ASP A 82 -4.02 -14.22 2.43
CA ASP A 82 -2.84 -15.03 2.74
C ASP A 82 -1.54 -14.39 2.24
N LEU A 83 -1.65 -13.40 1.35
CA LEU A 83 -0.47 -12.72 0.83
C LEU A 83 -0.22 -11.39 1.52
N ALA A 84 -1.00 -11.08 2.56
CA ALA A 84 -0.89 -9.78 3.22
C ALA A 84 0.48 -9.51 3.83
N LEU A 85 1.14 -10.56 4.31
CA LEU A 85 2.46 -10.42 4.93
C LEU A 85 3.58 -10.95 4.05
N ASN A 86 3.30 -11.17 2.78
CA ASN A 86 4.32 -11.65 1.84
C ASN A 86 4.99 -10.47 1.16
N PRO A 87 6.29 -10.22 1.41
CA PRO A 87 6.95 -9.07 0.79
C PRO A 87 6.92 -9.10 -0.74
N ASP A 88 6.83 -10.29 -1.33
CA ASP A 88 6.79 -10.40 -2.79
C ASP A 88 5.48 -9.87 -3.36
N ASN A 89 4.47 -9.71 -2.52
CA ASN A 89 3.20 -9.13 -2.94
C ASN A 89 3.12 -7.64 -2.60
N CYS A 90 4.23 -7.03 -2.23
CA CYS A 90 4.27 -5.64 -1.79
C CYS A 90 5.28 -4.86 -2.59
N ILE A 91 4.99 -3.59 -2.79
CA ILE A 91 5.87 -2.71 -3.56
C ILE A 91 5.84 -1.32 -2.93
N SER A 92 6.99 -0.64 -2.91
CA SER A 92 7.09 0.70 -2.35
C SER A 92 6.67 1.72 -3.36
N LEU A 93 5.76 2.61 -2.99
CA LEU A 93 5.23 3.63 -3.88
C LEU A 93 5.16 4.96 -3.16
N SER A 94 5.20 6.04 -3.94
CA SER A 94 4.87 7.35 -3.40
C SER A 94 3.36 7.44 -3.30
N PHE A 95 2.89 8.40 -2.53
CA PHE A 95 1.45 8.62 -2.40
C PHE A 95 0.84 8.90 -3.78
N GLU A 96 1.51 9.71 -4.57
CA GLU A 96 1.01 10.06 -5.89
C GLU A 96 0.87 8.83 -6.77
N ALA A 97 1.88 7.94 -6.76
CA ALA A 97 1.82 6.73 -7.57
C ALA A 97 0.67 5.85 -7.12
N HIS A 98 0.48 5.73 -5.81
CA HIS A 98 -0.59 4.91 -5.28
C HIS A 98 -1.96 5.43 -5.73
N GLU A 99 -2.12 6.75 -5.73
CA GLU A 99 -3.37 7.36 -6.19
C GLU A 99 -3.60 7.09 -7.67
N ILE A 100 -2.54 7.13 -8.46
CA ILE A 100 -2.64 6.89 -9.89
C ILE A 100 -3.11 5.47 -10.18
N ILE A 101 -2.47 4.48 -9.56
CA ILE A 101 -2.80 3.09 -9.87
C ILE A 101 -4.17 2.70 -9.34
N GLU A 102 -4.67 3.42 -8.33
CA GLU A 102 -6.00 3.15 -7.83
C GLU A 102 -7.06 4.04 -8.46
N ASP A 103 -6.64 4.89 -9.39
CA ASP A 103 -7.53 5.80 -10.09
C ASP A 103 -8.20 6.81 -9.18
N ARG A 104 -7.74 6.93 -7.92
CA ARG A 104 -8.34 7.89 -7.01
C ARG A 104 -7.95 9.29 -7.35
N HIS A 105 -6.74 9.46 -7.85
CA HIS A 105 -6.24 10.77 -8.23
C HIS A 105 -7.16 11.39 -9.27
N ARG A 106 -7.49 10.64 -10.32
CA ARG A 106 -8.33 11.13 -11.39
C ARG A 106 -9.73 11.45 -10.90
N TRP A 107 -10.26 10.58 -10.06
CA TRP A 107 -11.59 10.77 -9.54
C TRP A 107 -11.68 12.02 -8.67
N THR A 108 -10.70 12.21 -7.79
CA THR A 108 -10.66 13.36 -6.90
C THR A 108 -10.52 14.64 -7.69
N TRP A 109 -9.66 14.63 -8.66
CA TRP A 109 -9.44 15.80 -9.50
C TRP A 109 -10.72 16.19 -10.23
N ARG A 110 -11.42 15.21 -10.75
CA ARG A 110 -12.65 15.48 -11.46
C ARG A 110 -13.70 16.09 -10.56
N LYS A 111 -13.81 15.62 -9.35
CA LYS A 111 -14.74 16.16 -8.40
C LYS A 111 -14.44 17.61 -8.06
N LYS A 112 -13.21 17.92 -7.94
CA LYS A 112 -12.82 19.29 -7.63
C LYS A 112 -13.13 20.26 -8.76
N LYS A 113 -13.04 19.81 -9.94
CA LYS A 113 -13.30 20.69 -11.08
C LYS A 113 -14.76 21.00 -11.29
N LYS A 114 -15.59 20.24 -10.80
CA LYS A 114 -16.98 20.54 -10.91
C LYS A 114 -17.32 21.81 -10.28
N PRO A 115 -17.82 22.69 -10.64
CA PRO A 115 -18.04 23.78 -10.07
C PRO A 115 -18.54 24.44 -9.83
N LEU A 116 -18.19 24.62 -9.66
CA LEU A 116 -18.15 25.08 -9.40
C LEU A 116 -18.46 25.79 -9.94
N THR A 117 -18.91 25.77 -10.50
CA THR A 117 -18.99 26.04 -11.10
C THR A 117 -18.99 26.28 -11.68
N GLU A 118 -19.48 26.13 -11.84
CA GLU A 118 -19.10 25.82 -12.20
C GLU A 118 -18.61 26.13 -12.36
N GLU A 119 -18.74 26.53 -11.97
CA GLU A 119 -18.04 26.42 -11.72
C GLU A 119 -17.43 26.60 -11.84
N ARG A 120 -17.60 27.18 -11.94
CA ARG A 120 -16.87 26.89 -11.75
C ARG A 120 -16.31 26.68 -11.98
N TRP A 121 -16.56 26.98 -12.05
CA TRP A 121 -15.89 26.14 -11.98
C TRP A 121 -15.74 26.02 -11.90
#